data_ca4909abfedde9cddd8f5699c8d89a94
#
_entry.id   ca4909abfedde9cddd8f5699c8d89a94
#
_cell.length_a   1.000
_cell.length_b   1.000
_cell.length_c   1.000
_cell.angle_alpha   90.00
_cell.angle_beta   90.00
_cell.angle_gamma   90.00
#
_symmetry.space_group_name_H-M   'P 1'
#
loop_
_entity.id
_entity.type
_entity.pdbx_description
1 polymer ?
#
loop_
_entity_poly.entity_id
_entity_poly.type
_entity_poly.pdbx_seq_one_letter_code
_entity_poly.pdbx_strand_id
1 'polypeptide(L)'
;MIKVLLCSLISASFIALLTSCATTTSEITYNAKKPSSYPILRATGYAIISKQPGKTVEEKALQAMRASKLDAYRELSEQVFGQQLIADTDLNDTVQKKNELKARTSGIIKGARVIRCYPINNTYVTELELDSKVLYNIYEMRGVL
;
A
#
# COMPACT_ATOMS: atom_id res chain seq x y z
N MET A 1 40.99 -56.39 -17.97
CA MET A 1 39.83 -55.88 -18.74
C MET A 1 38.56 -55.68 -17.89
N ILE A 2 38.18 -56.61 -17.00
CA ILE A 2 36.96 -56.54 -16.19
C ILE A 2 36.96 -55.34 -15.22
N LYS A 3 38.10 -54.97 -14.59
CA LYS A 3 38.18 -53.81 -13.66
C LYS A 3 37.94 -52.46 -14.34
N VAL A 4 38.31 -52.29 -15.59
CA VAL A 4 38.11 -51.05 -16.35
C VAL A 4 36.64 -50.88 -16.74
N LEU A 5 35.96 -51.98 -17.09
CA LEU A 5 34.55 -52.01 -17.39
C LEU A 5 33.69 -51.69 -16.15
N LEU A 6 34.05 -52.19 -14.97
CA LEU A 6 33.35 -51.87 -13.71
C LEU A 6 33.50 -50.38 -13.33
N CYS A 7 34.68 -49.80 -13.48
CA CYS A 7 34.92 -48.39 -13.21
C CYS A 7 34.11 -47.46 -14.13
N SER A 8 33.95 -47.82 -15.41
CA SER A 8 33.19 -47.10 -16.40
C SER A 8 31.68 -47.11 -16.08
N LEU A 9 31.13 -48.24 -15.60
CA LEU A 9 29.72 -48.34 -15.22
C LEU A 9 29.38 -47.55 -13.94
N ILE A 10 30.30 -47.50 -12.98
CA ILE A 10 30.13 -46.73 -11.74
C ILE A 10 30.16 -45.22 -12.04
N SER A 11 31.08 -44.78 -12.92
CA SER A 11 31.18 -43.37 -13.35
C SER A 11 29.92 -42.90 -14.10
N ALA A 12 29.36 -43.73 -14.98
CA ALA A 12 28.13 -43.38 -15.70
C ALA A 12 26.90 -43.27 -14.79
N SER A 13 26.82 -44.12 -13.75
CA SER A 13 25.75 -44.09 -12.75
C SER A 13 25.78 -42.83 -11.87
N PHE A 14 26.97 -42.30 -11.57
CA PHE A 14 27.13 -41.11 -10.72
C PHE A 14 26.74 -39.82 -11.44
N ILE A 15 26.91 -39.75 -12.77
CA ILE A 15 26.51 -38.58 -13.58
C ILE A 15 25.01 -38.48 -13.73
N ALA A 16 24.25 -39.58 -13.71
CA ALA A 16 22.79 -39.59 -13.82
C ALA A 16 22.07 -39.06 -12.58
N LEU A 17 22.73 -38.96 -11.43
CA LEU A 17 22.15 -38.47 -10.18
C LEU A 17 22.20 -36.92 -10.03
N LEU A 18 22.88 -36.21 -10.92
CA LEU A 18 23.06 -34.75 -10.83
C LEU A 18 22.00 -33.93 -11.62
N THR A 19 21.09 -34.57 -12.33
CA THR A 19 20.13 -33.87 -13.20
C THR A 19 18.73 -33.66 -12.57
N SER A 20 18.55 -33.91 -11.26
CA SER A 20 17.23 -33.80 -10.59
C SER A 20 17.12 -32.59 -9.71
N CYS A 21 17.34 -31.37 -10.25
CA CYS A 21 16.87 -30.14 -9.66
C CYS A 21 16.22 -29.26 -10.76
N ALA A 22 15.11 -29.73 -11.31
CA ALA A 22 14.18 -28.85 -11.99
C ALA A 22 13.34 -28.15 -10.90
N THR A 23 13.77 -26.98 -10.46
CA THR A 23 12.94 -26.05 -9.69
C THR A 23 11.78 -25.63 -10.59
N THR A 24 10.65 -26.30 -10.44
CA THR A 24 9.39 -25.82 -11.01
C THR A 24 9.01 -24.55 -10.26
N THR A 25 9.46 -23.40 -10.77
CA THR A 25 8.94 -22.11 -10.34
C THR A 25 7.52 -22.05 -10.90
N SER A 26 6.53 -22.37 -10.08
CA SER A 26 5.14 -22.07 -10.39
C SER A 26 4.98 -20.56 -10.34
N GLU A 27 5.07 -19.90 -11.49
CA GLU A 27 4.60 -18.52 -11.61
C GLU A 27 3.10 -18.51 -11.30
N ILE A 28 2.77 -18.04 -10.12
CA ILE A 28 1.39 -17.74 -9.75
C ILE A 28 1.01 -16.49 -10.53
N THR A 29 0.49 -16.67 -11.74
CA THR A 29 -0.07 -15.58 -12.53
C THR A 29 -1.39 -15.18 -11.87
N TYR A 30 -1.35 -14.15 -11.02
CA TYR A 30 -2.55 -13.50 -10.54
C TYR A 30 -3.23 -12.79 -11.70
N ASN A 31 -4.22 -13.43 -12.29
CA ASN A 31 -5.13 -12.78 -13.22
C ASN A 31 -6.08 -11.89 -12.40
N ALA A 32 -5.60 -10.73 -11.97
CA ALA A 32 -6.41 -9.78 -11.25
C ALA A 32 -7.52 -9.29 -12.18
N LYS A 33 -8.72 -9.84 -11.99
CA LYS A 33 -9.89 -9.40 -12.75
C LYS A 33 -10.14 -7.92 -12.43
N LYS A 34 -10.12 -7.09 -13.48
CA LYS A 34 -10.42 -5.67 -13.35
C LYS A 34 -11.72 -5.46 -12.57
N PRO A 35 -11.73 -4.66 -11.51
CA PRO A 35 -12.93 -4.39 -10.74
C PRO A 35 -14.04 -3.81 -11.62
N SER A 36 -15.28 -4.22 -11.40
CA SER A 36 -16.44 -3.69 -12.11
C SER A 36 -16.79 -2.27 -11.69
N SER A 37 -16.36 -1.84 -10.51
CA SER A 37 -16.55 -0.50 -9.98
C SER A 37 -15.38 -0.09 -9.09
N TYR A 38 -15.15 1.21 -8.99
CA TYR A 38 -14.12 1.82 -8.16
C TYR A 38 -14.81 2.68 -7.09
N PRO A 39 -14.85 2.26 -5.82
CA PRO A 39 -15.46 3.05 -4.76
C PRO A 39 -14.68 4.33 -4.53
N ILE A 40 -15.40 5.38 -4.12
CA ILE A 40 -14.80 6.63 -3.69
C ILE A 40 -14.59 6.56 -2.18
N LEU A 41 -13.33 6.72 -1.75
CA LEU A 41 -12.98 6.81 -0.34
C LEU A 41 -13.14 8.24 0.13
N ARG A 42 -13.70 8.42 1.34
CA ARG A 42 -13.91 9.73 1.94
C ARG A 42 -13.36 9.75 3.35
N ALA A 43 -12.72 10.86 3.71
CA ALA A 43 -12.22 11.10 5.05
C ALA A 43 -12.54 12.51 5.49
N THR A 44 -12.78 12.68 6.79
CA THR A 44 -13.06 13.99 7.39
C THR A 44 -12.10 14.20 8.56
N GLY A 45 -11.41 15.34 8.54
CA GLY A 45 -10.49 15.72 9.61
C GLY A 45 -10.99 16.96 10.35
N TYR A 46 -10.63 17.06 11.61
CA TYR A 46 -11.09 18.08 12.55
C TYR A 46 -9.92 18.75 13.26
N ALA A 47 -10.07 20.06 13.56
CA ALA A 47 -9.13 20.77 14.42
C ALA A 47 -9.82 21.89 15.19
N ILE A 48 -9.65 21.90 16.52
CA ILE A 48 -10.23 22.91 17.41
C ILE A 48 -9.42 24.20 17.25
N ILE A 49 -10.10 25.31 16.88
CA ILE A 49 -9.49 26.62 16.60
C ILE A 49 -8.79 27.16 17.84
N SER A 50 -9.47 27.17 18.98
CA SER A 50 -8.94 27.72 20.24
C SER A 50 -7.70 27.00 20.77
N LYS A 51 -7.46 25.74 20.36
CA LYS A 51 -6.31 24.92 20.74
C LYS A 51 -5.09 25.12 19.82
N GLN A 52 -5.23 25.84 18.74
CA GLN A 52 -4.15 26.07 17.80
C GLN A 52 -3.20 27.19 18.28
N PRO A 53 -1.92 27.13 17.91
CA PRO A 53 -0.99 28.21 18.15
C PRO A 53 -1.36 29.44 17.32
N GLY A 54 -1.21 30.63 17.90
CA GLY A 54 -1.50 31.93 17.26
C GLY A 54 -1.81 33.00 18.30
N LYS A 55 -1.53 34.26 17.96
CA LYS A 55 -1.81 35.41 18.82
C LYS A 55 -3.23 35.93 18.60
N THR A 56 -3.72 35.86 17.37
CA THR A 56 -5.07 36.31 17.00
C THR A 56 -6.00 35.15 16.67
N VAL A 57 -7.29 35.40 16.63
CA VAL A 57 -8.31 34.40 16.27
C VAL A 57 -8.11 33.94 14.81
N GLU A 58 -7.74 34.87 13.94
CA GLU A 58 -7.50 34.58 12.52
C GLU A 58 -6.29 33.69 12.32
N GLU A 59 -5.19 33.94 13.07
CA GLU A 59 -4.01 33.07 13.06
C GLU A 59 -4.37 31.65 13.52
N LYS A 60 -5.11 31.52 14.61
CA LYS A 60 -5.56 30.23 15.13
C LYS A 60 -6.48 29.51 14.14
N ALA A 61 -7.38 30.24 13.48
CA ALA A 61 -8.26 29.68 12.45
C ALA A 61 -7.46 29.15 11.24
N LEU A 62 -6.43 29.89 10.79
CA LEU A 62 -5.55 29.46 9.72
C LEU A 62 -4.78 28.18 10.10
N GLN A 63 -4.27 28.09 11.34
CA GLN A 63 -3.61 26.89 11.82
C GLN A 63 -4.58 25.72 11.96
N ALA A 64 -5.80 25.96 12.42
CA ALA A 64 -6.86 24.95 12.49
C ALA A 64 -7.24 24.40 11.11
N MET A 65 -7.33 25.26 10.11
CA MET A 65 -7.56 24.86 8.72
C MET A 65 -6.46 23.91 8.22
N ARG A 66 -5.19 24.20 8.51
CA ARG A 66 -4.04 23.33 8.15
C ARG A 66 -4.06 22.02 8.92
N ALA A 67 -4.34 22.09 10.22
CA ALA A 67 -4.38 20.92 11.09
C ALA A 67 -5.53 19.97 10.73
N SER A 68 -6.74 20.49 10.43
CA SER A 68 -7.87 19.67 10.00
C SER A 68 -7.61 18.98 8.65
N LYS A 69 -6.90 19.67 7.74
CA LYS A 69 -6.48 19.05 6.48
C LYS A 69 -5.49 17.90 6.72
N LEU A 70 -4.51 18.08 7.59
CA LEU A 70 -3.55 17.03 7.93
C LEU A 70 -4.23 15.84 8.60
N ASP A 71 -5.19 16.09 9.48
CA ASP A 71 -6.00 15.08 10.15
C ASP A 71 -6.84 14.26 9.14
N ALA A 72 -7.49 14.93 8.19
CA ALA A 72 -8.23 14.26 7.11
C ALA A 72 -7.32 13.36 6.23
N TYR A 73 -6.10 13.82 5.93
CA TYR A 73 -5.13 12.99 5.20
C TYR A 73 -4.68 11.78 6.00
N ARG A 74 -4.53 11.91 7.32
CA ARG A 74 -4.18 10.79 8.19
C ARG A 74 -5.29 9.75 8.20
N GLU A 75 -6.54 10.18 8.39
CA GLU A 75 -7.72 9.30 8.36
C GLU A 75 -7.84 8.57 7.02
N LEU A 76 -7.68 9.27 5.90
CA LEU A 76 -7.68 8.66 4.58
C LEU A 76 -6.54 7.64 4.40
N SER A 77 -5.36 7.94 4.96
CA SER A 77 -4.21 7.02 4.94
C SER A 77 -4.50 5.73 5.68
N GLU A 78 -5.14 5.83 6.84
CA GLU A 78 -5.50 4.68 7.66
C GLU A 78 -6.52 3.79 6.95
N GLN A 79 -7.52 4.39 6.26
CA GLN A 79 -8.48 3.64 5.46
C GLN A 79 -7.80 2.90 4.30
N VAL A 80 -6.94 3.56 3.53
CA VAL A 80 -6.21 2.95 2.41
C VAL A 80 -5.25 1.87 2.90
N PHE A 81 -4.51 2.14 3.98
CA PHE A 81 -3.58 1.20 4.58
C PHE A 81 -4.31 -0.04 5.14
N GLY A 82 -5.43 0.16 5.83
CA GLY A 82 -6.24 -0.92 6.36
C GLY A 82 -6.81 -1.84 5.28
N GLN A 83 -7.29 -1.29 4.15
CA GLN A 83 -7.75 -2.07 3.02
C GLN A 83 -6.62 -2.91 2.38
N GLN A 84 -5.42 -2.35 2.27
CA GLN A 84 -4.25 -3.07 1.75
C GLN A 84 -3.79 -4.18 2.69
N LEU A 85 -3.83 -3.94 4.00
CA LEU A 85 -3.46 -4.95 5.00
C LEU A 85 -4.40 -6.16 4.97
N ILE A 86 -5.69 -5.94 4.69
CA ILE A 86 -6.70 -7.00 4.56
C ILE A 86 -6.50 -7.78 3.26
N ALA A 87 -6.09 -7.12 2.17
CA ALA A 87 -5.83 -7.75 0.89
C ALA A 87 -4.55 -8.61 0.91
N ASP A 88 -3.52 -8.19 1.65
CA ASP A 88 -2.23 -8.88 1.84
C ASP A 88 -2.31 -9.83 3.06
N THR A 89 -3.14 -10.87 3.02
CA THR A 89 -3.46 -11.76 4.15
C THR A 89 -2.32 -12.68 4.60
N ASP A 90 -1.11 -12.54 4.09
CA ASP A 90 0.08 -13.27 4.55
C ASP A 90 0.74 -12.54 5.73
N LEU A 91 0.17 -12.75 6.93
CA LEU A 91 0.52 -12.07 8.18
C LEU A 91 1.87 -12.45 8.80
N ASN A 92 2.70 -13.23 8.10
CA ASN A 92 4.05 -13.60 8.58
C ASN A 92 5.13 -12.57 8.23
N ASP A 93 4.74 -11.32 7.97
CA ASP A 93 5.61 -10.39 7.31
C ASP A 93 6.32 -9.38 8.19
N THR A 94 7.61 -9.34 7.93
CA THR A 94 8.63 -8.49 8.51
C THR A 94 8.29 -6.99 8.49
N VAL A 95 8.87 -6.25 9.45
CA VAL A 95 8.83 -4.77 9.57
C VAL A 95 9.12 -4.07 8.23
N GLN A 96 9.92 -4.66 7.36
CA GLN A 96 10.23 -4.14 6.03
C GLN A 96 9.02 -4.02 5.12
N LYS A 97 8.17 -5.04 5.03
CA LYS A 97 6.96 -5.00 4.20
C LYS A 97 5.95 -3.97 4.71
N LYS A 98 5.82 -3.82 6.03
CA LYS A 98 4.99 -2.75 6.63
C LYS A 98 5.47 -1.36 6.25
N ASN A 99 6.79 -1.13 6.25
CA ASN A 99 7.37 0.16 5.87
C ASN A 99 7.19 0.46 4.37
N GLU A 100 7.35 -0.54 3.52
CA GLU A 100 7.11 -0.42 2.09
C GLU A 100 5.64 -0.13 1.79
N LEU A 101 4.73 -0.83 2.44
CA LEU A 101 3.29 -0.60 2.33
C LEU A 101 2.91 0.81 2.76
N LYS A 102 3.48 1.30 3.87
CA LYS A 102 3.28 2.68 4.35
C LYS A 102 3.81 3.72 3.36
N ALA A 103 4.96 3.48 2.74
CA ALA A 103 5.53 4.37 1.73
C ALA A 103 4.66 4.40 0.46
N ARG A 104 4.14 3.26 0.02
CA ARG A 104 3.19 3.15 -1.10
C ARG A 104 1.91 3.92 -0.80
N THR A 105 1.32 3.73 0.38
CA THR A 105 0.12 4.43 0.83
C THR A 105 0.30 5.94 0.80
N SER A 106 1.44 6.45 1.27
CA SER A 106 1.77 7.89 1.24
C SER A 106 1.82 8.45 -0.19
N GLY A 107 2.28 7.66 -1.17
CA GLY A 107 2.27 8.04 -2.59
C GLY A 107 0.87 8.16 -3.17
N ILE A 108 -0.02 7.28 -2.77
CA ILE A 108 -1.41 7.19 -3.23
C ILE A 108 -2.25 8.37 -2.74
N ILE A 109 -2.07 8.77 -1.49
CA ILE A 109 -2.82 9.86 -0.84
C ILE A 109 -2.62 11.20 -1.51
N LYS A 110 -1.52 11.40 -2.24
CA LYS A 110 -1.31 12.59 -3.08
C LYS A 110 -2.38 12.78 -4.16
N GLY A 111 -3.14 11.74 -4.52
CA GLY A 111 -4.28 11.81 -5.43
C GLY A 111 -5.60 12.26 -4.78
N ALA A 112 -5.63 12.42 -3.46
CA ALA A 112 -6.83 12.85 -2.77
C ALA A 112 -7.13 14.33 -3.02
N ARG A 113 -8.43 14.66 -3.14
CA ARG A 113 -8.91 16.02 -3.37
C ARG A 113 -9.59 16.57 -2.12
N VAL A 114 -9.34 17.83 -1.81
CA VAL A 114 -10.14 18.57 -0.81
C VAL A 114 -11.47 18.93 -1.45
N ILE A 115 -12.57 18.40 -0.91
CA ILE A 115 -13.91 18.69 -1.39
C ILE A 115 -14.46 19.94 -0.69
N ARG A 116 -14.28 20.01 0.62
CA ARG A 116 -14.70 21.16 1.43
C ARG A 116 -13.73 21.40 2.58
N CYS A 117 -13.60 22.67 2.97
CA CYS A 117 -12.84 23.06 4.14
C CYS A 117 -13.51 24.30 4.74
N TYR A 118 -14.06 24.19 5.95
CA TYR A 118 -14.93 25.21 6.53
C TYR A 118 -14.93 25.16 8.07
N PRO A 119 -15.20 26.30 8.74
CA PRO A 119 -15.35 26.31 10.18
C PRO A 119 -16.80 25.96 10.59
N ILE A 120 -16.94 25.20 11.67
CA ILE A 120 -18.17 24.98 12.41
C ILE A 120 -17.90 25.34 13.87
N ASN A 121 -18.52 26.40 14.38
CA ASN A 121 -18.27 26.90 15.72
C ASN A 121 -16.76 27.12 15.97
N ASN A 122 -16.19 26.43 16.97
CA ASN A 122 -14.78 26.49 17.35
C ASN A 122 -13.93 25.38 16.68
N THR A 123 -14.43 24.74 15.61
CA THR A 123 -13.74 23.62 14.94
C THR A 123 -13.65 23.87 13.45
N TYR A 124 -12.46 23.68 12.88
CA TYR A 124 -12.27 23.60 11.43
C TYR A 124 -12.46 22.17 10.96
N VAL A 125 -13.19 21.98 9.86
CA VAL A 125 -13.51 20.69 9.26
C VAL A 125 -12.97 20.66 7.84
N THR A 126 -12.28 19.59 7.47
CA THR A 126 -11.82 19.35 6.10
C THR A 126 -12.32 17.99 5.63
N GLU A 127 -12.96 17.97 4.47
CA GLU A 127 -13.42 16.75 3.81
C GLU A 127 -12.55 16.45 2.59
N LEU A 128 -12.04 15.20 2.53
CA LEU A 128 -11.26 14.68 1.42
C LEU A 128 -12.02 13.58 0.68
N GLU A 129 -11.68 13.44 -0.58
CA GLU A 129 -12.16 12.36 -1.44
C GLU A 129 -11.02 11.80 -2.26
N LEU A 130 -10.96 10.47 -2.38
CA LEU A 130 -10.01 9.73 -3.20
C LEU A 130 -10.74 8.72 -4.09
N ASP A 131 -10.61 8.85 -5.39
CA ASP A 131 -11.09 7.85 -6.35
C ASP A 131 -10.17 6.63 -6.32
N SER A 132 -10.70 5.47 -5.92
CA SER A 132 -9.91 4.23 -5.87
C SER A 132 -9.46 3.74 -7.24
N LYS A 133 -9.99 4.27 -8.34
CA LYS A 133 -9.47 4.05 -9.70
C LYS A 133 -8.02 4.54 -9.83
N VAL A 134 -7.67 5.62 -9.13
CA VAL A 134 -6.28 6.12 -9.09
C VAL A 134 -5.36 5.08 -8.46
N LEU A 135 -5.82 4.40 -7.40
CA LEU A 135 -5.11 3.30 -6.77
C LEU A 135 -4.87 2.16 -7.74
N TYR A 136 -5.92 1.70 -8.39
CA TYR A 136 -5.85 0.61 -9.36
C TYR A 136 -4.87 0.91 -10.47
N ASN A 137 -4.95 2.09 -11.10
CA ASN A 137 -4.05 2.48 -12.18
C ASN A 137 -2.57 2.53 -11.75
N ILE A 138 -2.29 2.95 -10.50
CA ILE A 138 -0.92 2.96 -9.96
C ILE A 138 -0.40 1.54 -9.79
N TYR A 139 -1.21 0.60 -9.33
CA TYR A 139 -0.83 -0.80 -9.18
C TYR A 139 -0.63 -1.49 -10.54
N GLU A 140 -1.53 -1.26 -11.48
CA GLU A 140 -1.43 -1.77 -12.86
C GLU A 140 -0.13 -1.29 -13.54
N MET A 141 0.19 0.01 -13.46
CA MET A 141 1.42 0.57 -14.03
C MET A 141 2.70 0.01 -13.40
N ARG A 142 2.63 -0.51 -12.17
CA ARG A 142 3.77 -1.09 -11.45
C ARG A 142 3.91 -2.59 -11.64
N GLY A 143 3.02 -3.23 -12.40
CA GLY A 143 3.02 -4.68 -12.61
C GLY A 143 2.75 -5.49 -11.35
N VAL A 144 1.97 -4.93 -10.41
CA VAL A 144 1.58 -5.58 -9.15
C VAL A 144 0.25 -6.32 -9.29
N LEU A 145 -0.48 -6.05 -10.38
CA LEU A 145 -1.77 -6.68 -10.72
C LEU A 145 -1.64 -7.43 -12.05
#